data_aa88f2553a725acc30449a2e87b0268c
#
_entry.id   aa88f2553a725acc30449a2e87b0268c
#
_cell.length_a   1.000
_cell.length_b   1.000
_cell.length_c   1.000
_cell.angle_alpha   90.00
_cell.angle_beta   90.00
_cell.angle_gamma   90.00
#
_symmetry.space_group_name_H-M   'P 1'
#
loop_
_entity.id
_entity.type
_entity.pdbx_description
1 polymer ?
#
loop_
_entity_poly.entity_id
_entity_poly.type
_entity_poly.pdbx_seq_one_letter_code
_entity_poly.pdbx_strand_id
1 'polypeptide(L)'
;MLPRRRRARAGPPEAAPSSAARFPGVAIYLAEPRMGRSRRAFLTRLALSKGFRVLDAYSPEVTHVVMEGTSAEEATSWQEHRTPSLPPGCSHPALLDVSWFTESMAAGQPVPVERRHRLEVAVPREELPSPVWMLPYACQRPTPLTHHNASLSEALETLAEAADFDGSKGRHVSFCRAASVLKALPSPVTALSQLQGLPHFGEHSRRVIQELLEHGVCEEVERVRLSERYQTMKLFTQIFGVGVRTADQWYQEGLRTLDDLREQPQRLTKQQKAGLQHYQDLSALILRSEVEALQQVVEAAVGQVLPGATVTLAGGFRRGKLQGHDVDFLITHPQEGLEAGLLPSVICCLEKQVRGFPLPFLRSRRDPSAWSPGPTQQCAATPSLPQGLVLYHQHQRGQQGPRPVPPAPARPTGRPHPPGPEAPRHGCL
;
A
#
# COMPACT_ATOMS: atom_id res chain seq x y z
N MET A 1 33.61 -7.31 -57.44
CA MET A 1 33.31 -8.53 -56.65
C MET A 1 34.53 -8.85 -55.79
N LEU A 2 34.49 -8.62 -54.49
CA LEU A 2 35.57 -8.94 -53.55
C LEU A 2 35.12 -10.15 -52.72
N PRO A 3 35.97 -11.15 -52.40
CA PRO A 3 35.56 -12.37 -51.74
C PRO A 3 35.37 -12.18 -50.23
N ARG A 4 34.26 -12.72 -49.70
CA ARG A 4 33.93 -12.78 -48.27
C ARG A 4 34.96 -13.66 -47.53
N ARG A 5 35.68 -13.07 -46.56
CA ARG A 5 36.49 -13.80 -45.56
C ARG A 5 35.61 -14.68 -44.67
N ARG A 6 35.78 -15.99 -44.71
CA ARG A 6 35.26 -16.96 -43.73
C ARG A 6 35.97 -16.70 -42.38
N ARG A 7 35.21 -16.34 -41.36
CA ARG A 7 35.70 -16.38 -39.98
C ARG A 7 35.85 -17.86 -39.55
N ALA A 8 37.05 -18.25 -39.13
CA ALA A 8 37.33 -19.51 -38.49
C ALA A 8 36.55 -19.61 -37.19
N ARG A 9 35.89 -20.78 -36.95
CA ARG A 9 35.33 -21.14 -35.68
C ARG A 9 36.48 -21.35 -34.70
N ALA A 10 36.56 -20.52 -33.66
CA ALA A 10 37.37 -20.80 -32.50
C ALA A 10 36.78 -22.01 -31.75
N GLY A 11 37.60 -22.99 -31.46
CA GLY A 11 37.27 -24.15 -30.65
C GLY A 11 36.90 -23.75 -29.21
N PRO A 12 36.28 -24.65 -28.44
CA PRO A 12 35.92 -24.37 -27.07
C PRO A 12 37.17 -24.01 -26.25
N PRO A 13 37.12 -23.00 -25.38
CA PRO A 13 38.26 -22.69 -24.52
C PRO A 13 38.49 -23.84 -23.53
N GLU A 14 39.71 -24.30 -23.49
CA GLU A 14 40.24 -25.23 -22.48
C GLU A 14 39.87 -24.74 -21.07
N ALA A 15 39.42 -25.66 -20.22
CA ALA A 15 39.12 -25.42 -18.83
C ALA A 15 40.34 -24.86 -18.12
N ALA A 16 40.29 -23.63 -17.68
CA ALA A 16 41.28 -23.04 -16.78
C ALA A 16 41.37 -23.87 -15.47
N PRO A 17 42.54 -24.02 -14.84
CA PRO A 17 42.71 -24.80 -13.64
C PRO A 17 41.84 -24.30 -12.51
N SER A 18 41.20 -25.20 -11.76
CA SER A 18 40.33 -24.94 -10.65
C SER A 18 41.06 -24.07 -9.61
N SER A 19 40.77 -22.80 -9.62
CA SER A 19 41.11 -21.89 -8.51
C SER A 19 40.39 -22.43 -7.27
N ALA A 20 41.15 -22.82 -6.24
CA ALA A 20 40.60 -23.25 -4.97
C ALA A 20 39.64 -22.18 -4.45
N ALA A 21 38.38 -22.58 -4.17
CA ALA A 21 37.37 -21.63 -3.71
C ALA A 21 37.87 -20.92 -2.45
N ARG A 22 37.78 -19.61 -2.43
CA ARG A 22 38.25 -18.78 -1.30
C ARG A 22 37.48 -19.06 0.00
N PHE A 23 36.25 -19.59 -0.13
CA PHE A 23 35.35 -19.91 0.98
C PHE A 23 34.95 -21.39 0.94
N PRO A 24 35.75 -22.33 1.47
CA PRO A 24 35.51 -23.75 1.35
C PRO A 24 34.23 -24.26 2.02
N GLY A 25 33.69 -23.50 3.02
CA GLY A 25 32.46 -23.87 3.70
C GLY A 25 31.16 -23.36 2.99
N VAL A 26 31.27 -22.64 1.86
CA VAL A 26 30.16 -22.06 1.15
C VAL A 26 30.08 -22.58 -0.27
N ALA A 27 29.07 -23.40 -0.55
CA ALA A 27 28.73 -23.88 -1.88
C ALA A 27 27.32 -23.37 -2.26
N ILE A 28 27.26 -22.46 -3.23
CA ILE A 28 26.04 -21.78 -3.65
C ILE A 28 25.40 -22.52 -4.82
N TYR A 29 24.09 -22.72 -4.74
CA TYR A 29 23.25 -23.08 -5.87
C TYR A 29 22.22 -21.99 -6.14
N LEU A 30 22.21 -21.46 -7.37
CA LEU A 30 21.25 -20.46 -7.81
C LEU A 30 20.04 -21.18 -8.43
N ALA A 31 18.91 -21.17 -7.75
CA ALA A 31 17.70 -21.85 -8.20
C ALA A 31 16.89 -20.99 -9.19
N GLU A 32 16.32 -21.65 -10.21
CA GLU A 32 15.66 -20.97 -11.35
C GLU A 32 14.15 -20.74 -11.27
N PRO A 33 13.37 -21.05 -10.22
CA PRO A 33 11.91 -20.97 -10.34
C PRO A 33 11.39 -19.66 -10.92
N ARG A 34 12.03 -18.54 -10.57
CA ARG A 34 11.70 -17.19 -11.08
C ARG A 34 12.90 -16.44 -11.64
N MET A 35 14.10 -16.98 -11.51
CA MET A 35 15.33 -16.40 -12.02
C MET A 35 15.58 -16.87 -13.46
N GLY A 36 15.54 -15.95 -14.43
CA GLY A 36 15.84 -16.28 -15.83
C GLY A 36 17.28 -16.71 -16.05
N ARG A 37 17.53 -17.55 -17.08
CA ARG A 37 18.87 -18.10 -17.41
C ARG A 37 19.96 -17.03 -17.54
N SER A 38 19.67 -15.90 -18.15
CA SER A 38 20.62 -14.78 -18.30
C SER A 38 20.99 -14.17 -16.95
N ARG A 39 20.03 -14.01 -16.06
CA ARG A 39 20.21 -13.51 -14.69
C ARG A 39 21.07 -14.47 -13.88
N ARG A 40 20.74 -15.77 -13.90
CA ARG A 40 21.53 -16.81 -13.26
C ARG A 40 22.98 -16.81 -13.75
N ALA A 41 23.20 -16.79 -15.06
CA ALA A 41 24.55 -16.76 -15.63
C ALA A 41 25.36 -15.51 -15.22
N PHE A 42 24.69 -14.37 -15.07
CA PHE A 42 25.32 -13.15 -14.56
C PHE A 42 25.73 -13.30 -13.09
N LEU A 43 24.81 -13.74 -12.23
CA LEU A 43 25.09 -13.95 -10.80
C LEU A 43 26.16 -15.01 -10.56
N THR A 44 26.15 -16.12 -11.33
CA THR A 44 27.21 -17.15 -11.30
C THR A 44 28.58 -16.54 -11.58
N ARG A 45 28.72 -15.76 -12.65
CA ARG A 45 30.00 -15.10 -13.00
C ARG A 45 30.45 -14.14 -11.92
N LEU A 46 29.51 -13.37 -11.34
CA LEU A 46 29.80 -12.44 -10.26
C LEU A 46 30.33 -13.17 -9.03
N ALA A 47 29.68 -14.26 -8.60
CA ALA A 47 30.12 -15.05 -7.45
C ALA A 47 31.50 -15.68 -7.68
N LEU A 48 31.73 -16.27 -8.86
CA LEU A 48 33.02 -16.84 -9.21
C LEU A 48 34.13 -15.77 -9.22
N SER A 49 33.87 -14.57 -9.72
CA SER A 49 34.84 -13.46 -9.72
C SER A 49 35.22 -13.00 -8.31
N LYS A 50 34.36 -13.24 -7.31
CA LYS A 50 34.60 -12.94 -5.90
C LYS A 50 35.19 -14.13 -5.11
N GLY A 51 35.43 -15.27 -5.77
CA GLY A 51 36.01 -16.46 -5.17
C GLY A 51 35.03 -17.39 -4.46
N PHE A 52 33.74 -17.26 -4.72
CA PHE A 52 32.72 -18.18 -4.21
C PHE A 52 32.65 -19.44 -5.10
N ARG A 53 32.32 -20.56 -4.48
CA ARG A 53 32.01 -21.81 -5.20
C ARG A 53 30.52 -21.78 -5.58
N VAL A 54 30.23 -21.89 -6.88
CA VAL A 54 28.87 -22.01 -7.41
C VAL A 54 28.72 -23.35 -8.12
N LEU A 55 27.65 -24.07 -7.81
CA LEU A 55 27.36 -25.39 -8.39
C LEU A 55 26.28 -25.23 -9.47
N ASP A 56 26.48 -25.85 -10.62
CA ASP A 56 25.55 -25.81 -11.75
C ASP A 56 24.32 -26.70 -11.55
N ALA A 57 24.48 -27.78 -10.76
CA ALA A 57 23.40 -28.68 -10.38
C ALA A 57 23.23 -28.74 -8.86
N TYR A 58 21.99 -28.97 -8.43
CA TYR A 58 21.71 -29.22 -7.02
C TYR A 58 22.29 -30.57 -6.59
N SER A 59 23.13 -30.57 -5.58
CA SER A 59 23.82 -31.74 -5.04
C SER A 59 23.93 -31.68 -3.52
N PRO A 60 24.27 -32.77 -2.81
CA PRO A 60 24.45 -32.77 -1.36
C PRO A 60 25.55 -31.83 -0.86
N GLU A 61 26.42 -31.36 -1.73
CA GLU A 61 27.48 -30.40 -1.39
C GLU A 61 26.98 -28.96 -1.29
N VAL A 62 25.74 -28.68 -1.74
CA VAL A 62 25.14 -27.34 -1.66
C VAL A 62 24.88 -26.98 -0.20
N THR A 63 25.42 -25.85 0.23
CA THR A 63 25.19 -25.30 1.57
C THR A 63 24.21 -24.14 1.56
N HIS A 64 24.11 -23.41 0.45
CA HIS A 64 23.30 -22.23 0.29
C HIS A 64 22.52 -22.29 -1.03
N VAL A 65 21.21 -22.35 -0.95
CA VAL A 65 20.30 -22.24 -2.11
C VAL A 65 19.76 -20.83 -2.17
N VAL A 66 20.08 -20.11 -3.23
CA VAL A 66 19.66 -18.72 -3.42
C VAL A 66 18.53 -18.65 -4.44
N MET A 67 17.44 -18.01 -4.09
CA MET A 67 16.26 -17.81 -4.92
C MET A 67 15.92 -16.33 -5.02
N GLU A 68 15.30 -15.92 -6.13
CA GLU A 68 14.87 -14.53 -6.36
C GLU A 68 13.35 -14.49 -6.53
N GLY A 69 12.66 -13.62 -5.75
CA GLY A 69 11.22 -13.41 -5.84
C GLY A 69 10.36 -14.63 -5.52
N THR A 70 10.89 -15.58 -4.74
CA THR A 70 10.23 -16.82 -4.35
C THR A 70 9.69 -16.69 -2.93
N SER A 71 8.45 -17.14 -2.66
CA SER A 71 7.93 -17.19 -1.30
C SER A 71 8.55 -18.33 -0.48
N ALA A 72 8.43 -18.26 0.85
CA ALA A 72 8.95 -19.31 1.72
C ALA A 72 8.27 -20.67 1.47
N GLU A 73 6.95 -20.67 1.21
CA GLU A 73 6.17 -21.86 0.88
C GLU A 73 6.63 -22.47 -0.46
N GLU A 74 6.84 -21.64 -1.48
CA GLU A 74 7.36 -22.09 -2.77
C GLU A 74 8.79 -22.66 -2.66
N ALA A 75 9.64 -22.03 -1.83
CA ALA A 75 11.00 -22.48 -1.59
C ALA A 75 11.03 -23.85 -0.88
N THR A 76 10.20 -24.02 0.14
CA THR A 76 10.06 -25.29 0.88
C THR A 76 9.54 -26.41 -0.03
N SER A 77 8.47 -26.15 -0.79
CA SER A 77 7.93 -27.11 -1.76
C SER A 77 8.96 -27.48 -2.85
N TRP A 78 9.72 -26.49 -3.33
CA TRP A 78 10.81 -26.74 -4.29
C TRP A 78 11.89 -27.66 -3.70
N GLN A 79 12.23 -27.48 -2.42
CA GLN A 79 13.21 -28.32 -1.73
C GLN A 79 12.70 -29.74 -1.53
N GLU A 80 11.46 -29.92 -1.07
CA GLU A 80 10.81 -31.21 -0.85
C GLU A 80 10.78 -32.07 -2.13
N HIS A 81 10.49 -31.46 -3.27
CA HIS A 81 10.48 -32.18 -4.55
C HIS A 81 11.86 -32.62 -5.04
N ARG A 82 12.95 -32.09 -4.49
CA ARG A 82 14.33 -32.37 -4.95
C ARG A 82 15.18 -33.14 -3.96
N THR A 83 14.73 -33.28 -2.73
CA THR A 83 15.39 -34.08 -1.69
C THR A 83 14.51 -35.25 -1.28
N PRO A 84 14.44 -36.33 -2.05
CA PRO A 84 13.87 -37.55 -1.54
C PRO A 84 14.83 -38.12 -0.49
N SER A 85 14.44 -38.08 0.80
CA SER A 85 15.06 -38.78 1.94
C SER A 85 16.58 -38.62 2.06
N LEU A 86 17.04 -37.51 2.62
CA LEU A 86 18.41 -37.41 3.11
C LEU A 86 18.63 -38.41 4.25
N PRO A 87 19.81 -39.06 4.32
CA PRO A 87 20.17 -39.89 5.45
C PRO A 87 20.09 -39.11 6.75
N PRO A 88 19.69 -39.72 7.88
CA PRO A 88 19.67 -39.05 9.16
C PRO A 88 21.05 -38.53 9.53
N GLY A 89 21.21 -37.21 9.69
CA GLY A 89 22.49 -36.57 10.05
C GLY A 89 23.02 -35.54 9.05
N CYS A 90 22.44 -35.40 7.86
CA CYS A 90 22.78 -34.31 6.93
C CYS A 90 21.96 -33.05 7.21
N SER A 91 22.61 -31.92 7.41
CA SER A 91 21.94 -30.63 7.52
C SER A 91 21.39 -30.20 6.16
N HIS A 92 20.14 -29.78 6.10
CA HIS A 92 19.56 -29.17 4.89
C HIS A 92 20.31 -27.88 4.53
N PRO A 93 20.51 -27.61 3.23
CA PRO A 93 21.06 -26.33 2.81
C PRO A 93 20.14 -25.18 3.21
N ALA A 94 20.72 -24.03 3.55
CA ALA A 94 19.95 -22.84 3.86
C ALA A 94 19.22 -22.34 2.59
N LEU A 95 17.91 -22.19 2.66
CA LEU A 95 17.10 -21.53 1.62
C LEU A 95 17.16 -20.02 1.83
N LEU A 96 17.68 -19.28 0.87
CA LEU A 96 18.00 -17.87 1.02
C LEU A 96 17.41 -17.03 -0.11
N ASP A 97 16.92 -15.87 0.27
CA ASP A 97 16.59 -14.81 -0.69
C ASP A 97 17.85 -14.23 -1.34
N VAL A 98 17.70 -13.68 -2.53
CA VAL A 98 18.79 -13.04 -3.29
C VAL A 98 19.46 -11.88 -2.54
N SER A 99 18.82 -11.33 -1.51
CA SER A 99 19.41 -10.29 -0.65
C SER A 99 20.69 -10.75 0.05
N TRP A 100 20.72 -11.98 0.58
CA TRP A 100 21.95 -12.56 1.14
C TRP A 100 23.10 -12.62 0.12
N PHE A 101 22.75 -13.00 -1.10
CA PHE A 101 23.75 -13.07 -2.17
C PHE A 101 24.28 -11.68 -2.53
N THR A 102 23.40 -10.70 -2.68
CA THR A 102 23.82 -9.33 -3.02
C THR A 102 24.68 -8.69 -1.94
N GLU A 103 24.33 -8.88 -0.67
CA GLU A 103 25.11 -8.40 0.46
C GLU A 103 26.49 -9.10 0.54
N SER A 104 26.54 -10.41 0.33
CA SER A 104 27.80 -11.17 0.28
C SER A 104 28.70 -10.74 -0.88
N MET A 105 28.11 -10.44 -2.05
CA MET A 105 28.87 -9.92 -3.20
C MET A 105 29.40 -8.51 -2.95
N ALA A 106 28.64 -7.65 -2.28
CA ALA A 106 29.06 -6.31 -1.90
C ALA A 106 30.19 -6.35 -0.86
N ALA A 107 30.07 -7.22 0.14
CA ALA A 107 31.09 -7.41 1.18
C ALA A 107 32.37 -8.13 0.68
N GLY A 108 32.29 -8.80 -0.48
CA GLY A 108 33.39 -9.63 -1.02
C GLY A 108 33.69 -10.89 -0.18
N GLN A 109 32.80 -11.25 0.73
CA GLN A 109 32.87 -12.43 1.61
C GLN A 109 31.45 -12.86 2.03
N PRO A 110 31.24 -14.14 2.43
CA PRO A 110 29.95 -14.59 2.92
C PRO A 110 29.55 -13.80 4.17
N VAL A 111 28.38 -13.12 4.12
CA VAL A 111 27.80 -12.48 5.31
C VAL A 111 27.07 -13.52 6.16
N PRO A 112 26.97 -13.33 7.49
CA PRO A 112 26.16 -14.20 8.34
C PRO A 112 24.74 -14.31 7.85
N VAL A 113 24.19 -15.53 7.85
CA VAL A 113 22.80 -15.77 7.45
C VAL A 113 21.87 -15.29 8.56
N GLU A 114 21.25 -14.15 8.35
CA GLU A 114 20.24 -13.58 9.24
C GLU A 114 18.83 -14.07 8.86
N ARG A 115 17.85 -13.88 9.77
CA ARG A 115 16.45 -14.27 9.53
C ARG A 115 15.85 -13.64 8.27
N ARG A 116 16.22 -12.38 7.97
CA ARG A 116 15.73 -11.68 6.76
C ARG A 116 16.18 -12.31 5.45
N HIS A 117 17.26 -13.08 5.50
CA HIS A 117 17.80 -13.76 4.33
C HIS A 117 17.15 -15.12 4.11
N ARG A 118 16.52 -15.73 5.12
CA ARG A 118 15.99 -17.09 5.07
C ARG A 118 14.60 -17.13 4.45
N LEU A 119 14.43 -18.01 3.48
CA LEU A 119 13.13 -18.41 2.94
C LEU A 119 12.61 -19.63 3.75
N GLU A 120 12.44 -19.44 5.05
CA GLU A 120 11.80 -20.42 5.89
C GLU A 120 10.31 -20.10 5.95
N VAL A 121 9.46 -21.12 5.74
CA VAL A 121 8.06 -21.00 6.15
C VAL A 121 8.12 -20.69 7.64
N ALA A 122 7.70 -19.49 8.01
CA ALA A 122 7.54 -19.19 9.43
C ALA A 122 6.70 -20.34 9.99
N VAL A 123 7.32 -21.24 10.76
CA VAL A 123 6.56 -22.16 11.60
C VAL A 123 5.54 -21.27 12.27
N PRO A 124 4.23 -21.53 12.14
CA PRO A 124 3.26 -20.66 12.78
C PRO A 124 3.75 -20.59 14.23
N ARG A 125 4.34 -19.45 14.62
CA ARG A 125 4.41 -19.15 16.03
C ARG A 125 2.99 -19.44 16.45
N GLU A 126 2.76 -20.32 17.43
CA GLU A 126 1.47 -20.42 18.07
C GLU A 126 1.11 -18.96 18.39
N GLU A 127 0.43 -18.33 17.43
CA GLU A 127 -0.12 -17.00 17.63
C GLU A 127 -1.08 -17.24 18.74
N LEU A 128 -0.72 -16.76 19.94
CA LEU A 128 -1.67 -16.69 21.03
C LEU A 128 -2.95 -16.17 20.40
N PRO A 129 -4.05 -16.92 20.45
CA PRO A 129 -5.26 -16.56 19.72
C PRO A 129 -5.56 -15.11 20.05
N SER A 130 -5.72 -14.31 19.02
CA SER A 130 -6.04 -12.87 19.17
C SER A 130 -7.18 -12.77 20.19
N PRO A 131 -7.09 -11.86 21.16
CA PRO A 131 -8.15 -11.74 22.16
C PRO A 131 -9.50 -11.69 21.45
N VAL A 132 -10.47 -12.46 21.89
CA VAL A 132 -11.80 -12.60 21.25
C VAL A 132 -12.47 -11.24 21.02
N TRP A 133 -12.11 -10.23 21.81
CA TRP A 133 -12.59 -8.86 21.68
C TRP A 133 -11.91 -8.04 20.57
N MET A 134 -10.74 -8.46 20.08
CA MET A 134 -10.03 -7.76 19.00
C MET A 134 -10.43 -8.36 17.66
N LEU A 135 -11.30 -7.68 16.95
CA LEU A 135 -11.76 -8.09 15.64
C LEU A 135 -10.61 -8.11 14.61
N PRO A 136 -10.56 -9.11 13.72
CA PRO A 136 -9.41 -9.31 12.82
C PRO A 136 -9.25 -8.20 11.77
N TYR A 137 -10.37 -7.63 11.32
CA TYR A 137 -10.35 -6.62 10.25
C TYR A 137 -10.50 -5.20 10.81
N ALA A 138 -9.69 -4.27 10.29
CA ALA A 138 -9.71 -2.88 10.72
C ALA A 138 -11.10 -2.22 10.59
N CYS A 139 -11.86 -2.56 9.55
CA CYS A 139 -13.21 -2.02 9.33
C CYS A 139 -14.25 -2.50 10.36
N GLN A 140 -13.95 -3.53 11.13
CA GLN A 140 -14.80 -4.04 12.21
C GLN A 140 -14.46 -3.47 13.58
N ARG A 141 -13.28 -2.83 13.70
CA ARG A 141 -12.81 -2.27 14.98
C ARG A 141 -13.40 -0.87 15.21
N PRO A 142 -13.64 -0.49 16.46
CA PRO A 142 -14.02 0.87 16.78
C PRO A 142 -12.87 1.83 16.36
N THR A 143 -13.23 2.96 15.77
CA THR A 143 -12.30 4.05 15.45
C THR A 143 -12.75 5.30 16.19
N PRO A 144 -12.51 5.39 17.50
CA PRO A 144 -12.90 6.55 18.30
C PRO A 144 -12.13 7.78 17.83
N LEU A 145 -12.75 8.96 17.98
CA LEU A 145 -12.12 10.24 17.64
C LEU A 145 -10.91 10.52 18.53
N THR A 146 -11.01 10.12 19.79
CA THR A 146 -9.94 10.20 20.78
C THR A 146 -9.62 8.78 21.26
N HIS A 147 -8.36 8.43 21.34
CA HIS A 147 -7.90 7.13 21.82
C HIS A 147 -6.63 7.27 22.67
N HIS A 148 -6.36 6.23 23.48
CA HIS A 148 -5.31 6.30 24.50
C HIS A 148 -3.88 6.23 23.96
N ASN A 149 -3.68 5.74 22.73
CA ASN A 149 -2.37 5.42 22.16
C ASN A 149 -2.01 6.35 20.99
N ALA A 150 -2.29 7.66 21.13
CA ALA A 150 -2.11 8.61 20.05
C ALA A 150 -0.66 8.69 19.57
N SER A 151 0.31 8.88 20.47
CA SER A 151 1.72 8.99 20.16
C SER A 151 2.27 7.73 19.47
N LEU A 152 1.90 6.54 19.97
CA LEU A 152 2.34 5.27 19.42
C LEU A 152 1.75 5.04 18.01
N SER A 153 0.47 5.35 17.83
CA SER A 153 -0.19 5.19 16.52
C SER A 153 0.33 6.20 15.49
N GLU A 154 0.57 7.45 15.91
CA GLU A 154 1.12 8.50 15.04
C GLU A 154 2.53 8.17 14.55
N ALA A 155 3.37 7.62 15.43
CA ALA A 155 4.69 7.17 15.05
C ALA A 155 4.65 6.08 13.96
N LEU A 156 3.78 5.08 14.13
CA LEU A 156 3.59 4.04 13.13
C LEU A 156 2.98 4.60 11.82
N GLU A 157 2.07 5.56 11.90
CA GLU A 157 1.50 6.23 10.73
C GLU A 157 2.53 7.05 9.98
N THR A 158 3.46 7.71 10.69
CA THR A 158 4.60 8.40 10.07
C THR A 158 5.47 7.42 9.27
N LEU A 159 5.78 6.25 9.85
CA LEU A 159 6.54 5.21 9.13
C LEU A 159 5.75 4.58 7.99
N ALA A 160 4.43 4.48 8.11
CA ALA A 160 3.56 4.02 7.04
C ALA A 160 3.59 4.99 5.85
N GLU A 161 3.46 6.29 6.12
CA GLU A 161 3.50 7.34 5.11
C GLU A 161 4.87 7.36 4.39
N ALA A 162 5.96 7.28 5.15
CA ALA A 162 7.30 7.18 4.58
C ALA A 162 7.49 5.94 3.70
N ALA A 163 6.97 4.79 4.15
CA ALA A 163 7.02 3.56 3.37
C ALA A 163 6.21 3.65 2.06
N ASP A 164 5.10 4.40 2.04
CA ASP A 164 4.34 4.67 0.81
C ASP A 164 5.14 5.55 -0.14
N PHE A 165 5.79 6.60 0.37
CA PHE A 165 6.68 7.47 -0.41
C PHE A 165 7.86 6.71 -1.03
N ASP A 166 8.33 5.66 -0.36
CA ASP A 166 9.39 4.77 -0.86
C ASP A 166 8.87 3.64 -1.77
N GLY A 167 7.56 3.60 -2.01
CA GLY A 167 6.91 2.55 -2.82
C GLY A 167 6.84 1.18 -2.14
N SER A 168 7.15 1.10 -0.84
CA SER A 168 7.15 -0.13 -0.06
C SER A 168 5.75 -0.47 0.48
N LYS A 169 4.84 -0.91 -0.40
CA LYS A 169 3.44 -1.19 -0.05
C LYS A 169 3.27 -2.18 1.11
N GLY A 170 4.13 -3.19 1.20
CA GLY A 170 4.08 -4.17 2.28
C GLY A 170 4.32 -3.52 3.66
N ARG A 171 5.36 -2.69 3.78
CA ARG A 171 5.67 -1.95 5.01
C ARG A 171 4.57 -0.95 5.35
N HIS A 172 4.10 -0.18 4.36
CA HIS A 172 2.99 0.74 4.51
C HIS A 172 1.77 0.06 5.14
N VAL A 173 1.27 -1.04 4.54
CA VAL A 173 0.09 -1.77 5.04
C VAL A 173 0.35 -2.36 6.43
N SER A 174 1.55 -2.87 6.70
CA SER A 174 1.89 -3.43 8.02
C SER A 174 1.80 -2.39 9.14
N PHE A 175 2.38 -1.22 8.93
CA PHE A 175 2.31 -0.13 9.90
C PHE A 175 0.89 0.43 10.06
N CYS A 176 0.14 0.60 8.97
CA CYS A 176 -1.27 1.02 9.03
C CYS A 176 -2.13 0.05 9.84
N ARG A 177 -1.91 -1.27 9.67
CA ARG A 177 -2.64 -2.30 10.42
C ARG A 177 -2.31 -2.27 11.90
N ALA A 178 -1.04 -2.14 12.26
CA ALA A 178 -0.60 -2.03 13.65
C ALA A 178 -1.16 -0.76 14.31
N ALA A 179 -1.08 0.40 13.64
CA ALA A 179 -1.67 1.65 14.11
C ALA A 179 -3.19 1.53 14.34
N SER A 180 -3.90 0.86 13.43
CA SER A 180 -5.35 0.60 13.57
C SER A 180 -5.69 -0.24 14.82
N VAL A 181 -4.83 -1.19 15.19
CA VAL A 181 -5.02 -1.96 16.44
C VAL A 181 -4.82 -1.06 17.65
N LEU A 182 -3.76 -0.26 17.69
CA LEU A 182 -3.51 0.67 18.80
C LEU A 182 -4.67 1.66 19.03
N LYS A 183 -5.25 2.14 17.94
CA LYS A 183 -6.40 3.07 18.00
C LYS A 183 -7.66 2.41 18.59
N ALA A 184 -7.80 1.10 18.43
CA ALA A 184 -8.95 0.35 18.91
C ALA A 184 -8.81 -0.16 20.37
N LEU A 185 -7.62 -0.01 20.97
CA LEU A 185 -7.40 -0.46 22.35
C LEU A 185 -8.17 0.41 23.35
N PRO A 186 -8.83 -0.20 24.35
CA PRO A 186 -9.62 0.52 25.36
C PRO A 186 -8.76 1.23 26.42
N SER A 187 -7.45 0.95 26.46
CA SER A 187 -6.52 1.49 27.45
C SER A 187 -5.18 1.84 26.82
N PRO A 188 -4.38 2.70 27.50
CA PRO A 188 -3.03 3.01 27.04
C PRO A 188 -2.12 1.78 27.12
N VAL A 189 -1.25 1.63 26.14
CA VAL A 189 -0.16 0.67 26.15
C VAL A 189 1.00 1.26 26.95
N THR A 190 1.39 0.62 28.04
CA THR A 190 2.47 1.03 28.95
C THR A 190 3.62 0.03 28.98
N ALA A 191 3.42 -1.18 28.48
CA ALA A 191 4.42 -2.23 28.40
C ALA A 191 4.27 -3.05 27.13
N LEU A 192 5.38 -3.49 26.55
CA LEU A 192 5.41 -4.28 25.31
C LEU A 192 4.69 -5.63 25.44
N SER A 193 4.61 -6.18 26.66
CA SER A 193 3.86 -7.42 26.96
C SER A 193 2.36 -7.31 26.63
N GLN A 194 1.77 -6.12 26.72
CA GLN A 194 0.37 -5.87 26.38
C GLN A 194 0.06 -6.02 24.88
N LEU A 195 1.09 -6.00 24.04
CA LEU A 195 0.96 -6.25 22.59
C LEU A 195 1.05 -7.75 22.26
N GLN A 196 1.27 -8.61 23.24
CA GLN A 196 1.38 -10.04 23.05
C GLN A 196 0.00 -10.62 22.68
N GLY A 197 -0.08 -11.42 21.62
CA GLY A 197 -1.35 -11.94 21.12
C GLY A 197 -2.22 -10.95 20.32
N LEU A 198 -1.83 -9.67 20.20
CA LEU A 198 -2.53 -8.73 19.30
C LEU A 198 -2.08 -8.93 17.85
N PRO A 199 -3.03 -8.85 16.89
CA PRO A 199 -2.71 -9.02 15.46
C PRO A 199 -1.85 -7.86 14.93
N HIS A 200 -1.10 -8.15 13.87
CA HIS A 200 -0.37 -7.17 13.05
C HIS A 200 0.86 -6.50 13.71
N PHE A 201 1.31 -6.95 14.88
CA PHE A 201 2.55 -6.47 15.48
C PHE A 201 3.72 -7.39 15.11
N GLY A 202 4.39 -7.04 14.01
CA GLY A 202 5.69 -7.63 13.65
C GLY A 202 6.83 -7.12 14.53
N GLU A 203 8.02 -7.65 14.32
CA GLU A 203 9.22 -7.28 15.07
C GLU A 203 9.55 -5.77 14.97
N HIS A 204 9.43 -5.21 13.76
CA HIS A 204 9.70 -3.79 13.52
C HIS A 204 8.74 -2.88 14.30
N SER A 205 7.42 -3.12 14.21
CA SER A 205 6.43 -2.33 14.95
C SER A 205 6.63 -2.44 16.47
N ARG A 206 7.01 -3.64 16.97
CA ARG A 206 7.30 -3.84 18.39
C ARG A 206 8.52 -3.06 18.84
N ARG A 207 9.60 -3.06 18.05
CA ARG A 207 10.82 -2.27 18.35
C ARG A 207 10.52 -0.78 18.42
N VAL A 208 9.78 -0.24 17.45
CA VAL A 208 9.37 1.18 17.45
C VAL A 208 8.56 1.52 18.69
N ILE A 209 7.58 0.67 19.06
CA ILE A 209 6.78 0.91 20.27
C ILE A 209 7.61 0.77 21.53
N GLN A 210 8.52 -0.21 21.62
CA GLN A 210 9.42 -0.39 22.75
C GLN A 210 10.26 0.86 22.97
N GLU A 211 10.89 1.37 21.92
CA GLU A 211 11.72 2.58 22.00
C GLU A 211 10.91 3.80 22.46
N LEU A 212 9.68 3.95 21.96
CA LEU A 212 8.77 5.02 22.41
C LEU A 212 8.35 4.89 23.88
N LEU A 213 8.13 3.65 24.36
CA LEU A 213 7.76 3.41 25.75
C LEU A 213 8.95 3.63 26.71
N GLU A 214 10.16 3.29 26.28
CA GLU A 214 11.38 3.43 27.08
C GLU A 214 11.95 4.86 27.10
N HIS A 215 11.88 5.55 25.97
CA HIS A 215 12.56 6.83 25.78
C HIS A 215 11.63 8.01 25.45
N GLY A 216 10.36 7.75 25.19
CA GLY A 216 9.40 8.76 24.76
C GLY A 216 9.55 9.21 23.29
N VAL A 217 10.64 8.83 22.64
CA VAL A 217 10.96 9.13 21.24
C VAL A 217 11.52 7.89 20.55
N CYS A 218 11.30 7.79 19.23
CA CYS A 218 11.91 6.75 18.42
C CYS A 218 12.84 7.39 17.39
N GLU A 219 14.11 7.00 17.40
CA GLU A 219 15.13 7.59 16.54
C GLU A 219 14.78 7.44 15.05
N GLU A 220 14.24 6.28 14.65
CA GLU A 220 13.83 6.05 13.26
C GLU A 220 12.71 7.02 12.84
N VAL A 221 11.72 7.25 13.70
CA VAL A 221 10.59 8.15 13.44
C VAL A 221 11.08 9.60 13.32
N GLU A 222 11.95 10.04 14.23
CA GLU A 222 12.50 11.40 14.19
C GLU A 222 13.38 11.61 12.96
N ARG A 223 14.20 10.64 12.60
CA ARG A 223 15.01 10.69 11.39
C ARG A 223 14.14 10.83 10.13
N VAL A 224 13.02 10.09 10.07
CA VAL A 224 12.05 10.20 8.98
C VAL A 224 11.41 11.59 8.95
N ARG A 225 10.90 12.07 10.10
CA ARG A 225 10.28 13.39 10.21
C ARG A 225 11.20 14.53 9.79
N LEU A 226 12.48 14.44 10.12
CA LEU A 226 13.48 15.45 9.79
C LEU A 226 14.07 15.30 8.39
N SER A 227 13.79 14.20 7.67
CA SER A 227 14.36 14.01 6.35
C SER A 227 13.73 14.97 5.34
N GLU A 228 14.58 15.64 4.54
CA GLU A 228 14.16 16.54 3.47
C GLU A 228 13.20 15.84 2.50
N ARG A 229 13.52 14.60 2.14
CA ARG A 229 12.68 13.81 1.24
C ARG A 229 11.27 13.62 1.78
N TYR A 230 11.14 13.19 3.04
CA TYR A 230 9.83 12.98 3.65
C TYR A 230 9.01 14.27 3.70
N GLN A 231 9.63 15.38 4.15
CA GLN A 231 8.97 16.67 4.23
C GLN A 231 8.51 17.19 2.87
N THR A 232 9.36 17.06 1.85
CA THR A 232 9.04 17.47 0.47
C THR A 232 7.94 16.60 -0.14
N MET A 233 8.03 15.28 0.02
CA MET A 233 7.01 14.36 -0.47
C MET A 233 5.67 14.63 0.18
N LYS A 234 5.65 14.86 1.50
CA LYS A 234 4.45 15.22 2.24
C LYS A 234 3.86 16.54 1.77
N LEU A 235 4.67 17.57 1.57
CA LEU A 235 4.24 18.85 1.03
C LEU A 235 3.58 18.69 -0.34
N PHE A 236 4.22 17.95 -1.25
CA PHE A 236 3.72 17.81 -2.62
C PHE A 236 2.46 16.95 -2.70
N THR A 237 2.37 15.89 -1.92
CA THR A 237 1.17 15.01 -1.90
C THR A 237 -0.06 15.69 -1.29
N GLN A 238 0.10 16.76 -0.54
CA GLN A 238 -0.99 17.59 -0.06
C GLN A 238 -1.59 18.50 -1.14
N ILE A 239 -0.91 18.69 -2.28
CA ILE A 239 -1.45 19.48 -3.39
C ILE A 239 -2.54 18.65 -4.09
N PHE A 240 -3.74 19.20 -4.22
CA PHE A 240 -4.83 18.55 -4.94
C PHE A 240 -4.42 18.15 -6.37
N GLY A 241 -4.65 16.88 -6.73
CA GLY A 241 -4.25 16.33 -8.02
C GLY A 241 -2.81 15.86 -8.12
N VAL A 242 -2.08 15.79 -6.99
CA VAL A 242 -0.72 15.26 -6.90
C VAL A 242 -0.70 13.97 -6.08
N GLY A 243 -0.33 12.87 -6.71
CA GLY A 243 -0.09 11.59 -6.05
C GLY A 243 1.39 11.34 -5.80
N VAL A 244 1.72 10.29 -5.04
CA VAL A 244 3.08 9.92 -4.64
C VAL A 244 4.05 9.85 -5.83
N ARG A 245 3.63 9.27 -6.97
CA ARG A 245 4.49 9.16 -8.17
C ARG A 245 4.87 10.52 -8.75
N THR A 246 3.92 11.46 -8.81
CA THR A 246 4.18 12.81 -9.31
C THR A 246 5.06 13.58 -8.33
N ALA A 247 4.80 13.46 -7.04
CA ALA A 247 5.61 14.08 -6.00
C ALA A 247 7.06 13.55 -6.03
N ASP A 248 7.25 12.23 -6.18
CA ASP A 248 8.57 11.63 -6.31
C ASP A 248 9.32 12.10 -7.57
N GLN A 249 8.62 12.16 -8.70
CA GLN A 249 9.20 12.68 -9.92
C GLN A 249 9.71 14.13 -9.73
N TRP A 250 8.92 15.00 -9.15
CA TRP A 250 9.31 16.39 -8.87
C TRP A 250 10.48 16.48 -7.90
N TYR A 251 10.47 15.63 -6.86
CA TYR A 251 11.58 15.53 -5.93
C TYR A 251 12.89 15.12 -6.63
N GLN A 252 12.85 14.12 -7.52
CA GLN A 252 14.00 13.65 -8.30
C GLN A 252 14.51 14.72 -9.27
N GLU A 253 13.63 15.58 -9.77
CA GLU A 253 13.97 16.73 -10.64
C GLU A 253 14.53 17.92 -9.85
N GLY A 254 14.64 17.83 -8.53
CA GLY A 254 15.24 18.85 -7.68
C GLY A 254 14.26 19.88 -7.12
N LEU A 255 12.94 19.73 -7.37
CA LEU A 255 11.94 20.64 -6.79
C LEU A 255 11.74 20.33 -5.30
N ARG A 256 11.58 21.36 -4.47
CA ARG A 256 11.47 21.25 -3.01
C ARG A 256 10.34 22.05 -2.41
N THR A 257 9.91 23.10 -3.07
CA THR A 257 8.95 24.09 -2.54
C THR A 257 7.76 24.27 -3.48
N LEU A 258 6.69 24.89 -2.95
CA LEU A 258 5.54 25.29 -3.76
C LEU A 258 5.89 26.39 -4.76
N ASP A 259 6.89 27.21 -4.44
CA ASP A 259 7.33 28.31 -5.34
C ASP A 259 8.07 27.74 -6.55
N ASP A 260 8.89 26.72 -6.39
CA ASP A 260 9.52 26.01 -7.53
C ASP A 260 8.46 25.52 -8.53
N LEU A 261 7.28 25.06 -8.01
CA LEU A 261 6.18 24.62 -8.85
C LEU A 261 5.46 25.79 -9.53
N ARG A 262 5.32 26.95 -8.83
CA ARG A 262 4.70 28.16 -9.37
C ARG A 262 5.51 28.78 -10.50
N GLU A 263 6.82 28.64 -10.48
CA GLU A 263 7.72 29.08 -11.54
C GLU A 263 7.62 28.24 -12.83
N GLN A 264 7.05 27.03 -12.73
CA GLN A 264 6.95 26.09 -13.86
C GLN A 264 5.49 25.69 -14.19
N PRO A 265 4.56 26.63 -14.39
CA PRO A 265 3.14 26.32 -14.52
C PRO A 265 2.80 25.48 -15.75
N GLN A 266 3.64 25.49 -16.79
CA GLN A 266 3.46 24.72 -18.02
C GLN A 266 3.55 23.20 -17.78
N ARG A 267 4.20 22.77 -16.71
CA ARG A 267 4.37 21.35 -16.35
C ARG A 267 3.18 20.77 -15.57
N LEU A 268 2.33 21.65 -15.05
CA LEU A 268 1.22 21.28 -14.20
C LEU A 268 -0.05 21.00 -14.99
N THR A 269 -0.78 19.96 -14.63
CA THR A 269 -2.13 19.72 -15.12
C THR A 269 -3.10 20.79 -14.63
N LYS A 270 -4.29 20.89 -15.24
CA LYS A 270 -5.33 21.84 -14.77
C LYS A 270 -5.69 21.61 -13.29
N GLN A 271 -5.79 20.36 -12.86
CA GLN A 271 -6.09 20.03 -11.45
C GLN A 271 -4.96 20.46 -10.52
N GLN A 272 -3.71 20.19 -10.88
CA GLN A 272 -2.53 20.57 -10.08
C GLN A 272 -2.38 22.09 -9.98
N LYS A 273 -2.67 22.83 -11.06
CA LYS A 273 -2.69 24.29 -11.04
C LYS A 273 -3.73 24.83 -10.06
N ALA A 274 -4.95 24.28 -10.10
CA ALA A 274 -5.99 24.64 -9.15
C ALA A 274 -5.60 24.26 -7.71
N GLY A 275 -5.05 23.05 -7.52
CA GLY A 275 -4.56 22.61 -6.22
C GLY A 275 -3.47 23.52 -5.63
N LEU A 276 -2.53 23.96 -6.46
CA LEU A 276 -1.46 24.87 -6.05
C LEU A 276 -1.96 26.28 -5.79
N GLN A 277 -2.89 26.79 -6.63
CA GLN A 277 -3.51 28.10 -6.47
C GLN A 277 -4.30 28.19 -5.17
N HIS A 278 -5.02 27.13 -4.79
CA HIS A 278 -5.89 27.08 -3.63
C HIS A 278 -5.27 26.27 -2.46
N TYR A 279 -3.96 26.07 -2.48
CA TYR A 279 -3.28 25.21 -1.49
C TYR A 279 -3.57 25.63 -0.05
N GLN A 280 -3.50 26.92 0.25
CA GLN A 280 -3.75 27.44 1.60
C GLN A 280 -5.19 27.19 2.07
N ASP A 281 -6.14 27.44 1.18
CA ASP A 281 -7.56 27.22 1.50
C ASP A 281 -7.87 25.74 1.70
N LEU A 282 -7.31 24.83 0.85
CA LEU A 282 -7.46 23.39 0.94
C LEU A 282 -6.80 22.81 2.18
N SER A 283 -5.76 23.46 2.68
CA SER A 283 -5.03 23.05 3.89
C SER A 283 -5.63 23.63 5.18
N ALA A 284 -6.53 24.61 5.07
CA ALA A 284 -7.18 25.22 6.23
C ALA A 284 -8.17 24.23 6.88
N LEU A 285 -8.21 24.24 8.21
CA LEU A 285 -9.16 23.44 8.98
C LEU A 285 -10.51 24.20 9.07
N ILE A 286 -11.58 23.48 8.85
CA ILE A 286 -12.96 23.95 9.01
C ILE A 286 -13.42 23.56 10.41
N LEU A 287 -13.98 24.48 11.16
CA LEU A 287 -14.51 24.25 12.51
C LEU A 287 -15.96 23.75 12.47
N ARG A 288 -16.38 23.03 13.50
CA ARG A 288 -17.76 22.52 13.64
C ARG A 288 -18.81 23.60 13.54
N SER A 289 -18.55 24.77 14.15
CA SER A 289 -19.45 25.95 14.08
C SER A 289 -19.63 26.52 12.66
N GLU A 290 -18.59 26.41 11.83
CA GLU A 290 -18.64 26.82 10.43
C GLU A 290 -19.45 25.84 9.58
N VAL A 291 -19.38 24.52 9.93
CA VAL A 291 -20.17 23.48 9.25
C VAL A 291 -21.67 23.70 9.45
N GLU A 292 -22.12 24.15 10.63
CA GLU A 292 -23.53 24.42 10.91
C GLU A 292 -24.06 25.61 10.08
N ALA A 293 -23.26 26.65 9.94
CA ALA A 293 -23.59 27.79 9.06
C ALA A 293 -23.61 27.36 7.58
N LEU A 294 -22.64 26.54 7.16
CA LEU A 294 -22.58 26.02 5.80
C LEU A 294 -23.76 25.11 5.47
N GLN A 295 -24.20 24.29 6.43
CA GLN A 295 -25.36 23.41 6.26
C GLN A 295 -26.61 24.20 5.93
N GLN A 296 -26.87 25.31 6.64
CA GLN A 296 -28.03 26.18 6.37
C GLN A 296 -27.99 26.77 4.96
N VAL A 297 -26.81 27.15 4.48
CA VAL A 297 -26.64 27.66 3.11
C VAL A 297 -26.93 26.58 2.08
N VAL A 298 -26.44 25.36 2.32
CA VAL A 298 -26.69 24.23 1.43
C VAL A 298 -28.15 23.81 1.43
N GLU A 299 -28.78 23.73 2.61
CA GLU A 299 -30.22 23.44 2.76
C GLU A 299 -31.10 24.45 2.00
N ALA A 300 -30.78 25.73 2.12
CA ALA A 300 -31.50 26.77 1.38
C ALA A 300 -31.35 26.63 -0.14
N ALA A 301 -30.13 26.36 -0.62
CA ALA A 301 -29.87 26.13 -2.04
C ALA A 301 -30.57 24.89 -2.58
N VAL A 302 -30.52 23.79 -1.82
CA VAL A 302 -31.19 22.52 -2.18
C VAL A 302 -32.70 22.69 -2.21
N GLY A 303 -33.28 23.36 -1.20
CA GLY A 303 -34.72 23.65 -1.12
C GLY A 303 -35.25 24.50 -2.28
N GLN A 304 -34.41 25.41 -2.81
CA GLN A 304 -34.77 26.22 -4.00
C GLN A 304 -34.75 25.36 -5.29
N VAL A 305 -33.85 24.37 -5.40
CA VAL A 305 -33.70 23.53 -6.59
C VAL A 305 -34.69 22.36 -6.58
N LEU A 306 -34.84 21.72 -5.43
CA LEU A 306 -35.69 20.55 -5.25
C LEU A 306 -36.42 20.62 -3.91
N PRO A 307 -37.64 21.23 -3.85
CA PRO A 307 -38.45 21.24 -2.66
C PRO A 307 -38.74 19.83 -2.13
N GLY A 308 -38.64 19.63 -0.83
CA GLY A 308 -38.82 18.32 -0.18
C GLY A 308 -37.57 17.44 -0.10
N ALA A 309 -36.45 17.85 -0.67
CA ALA A 309 -35.18 17.20 -0.47
C ALA A 309 -34.64 17.52 0.94
N THR A 310 -33.93 16.50 1.51
CA THR A 310 -33.30 16.57 2.82
C THR A 310 -31.79 16.60 2.68
N VAL A 311 -31.12 17.48 3.41
CA VAL A 311 -29.67 17.56 3.51
C VAL A 311 -29.21 16.97 4.85
N THR A 312 -28.36 16.00 4.81
CA THR A 312 -27.86 15.33 6.03
C THR A 312 -26.35 15.45 6.09
N LEU A 313 -25.82 15.97 7.20
CA LEU A 313 -24.39 15.98 7.45
C LEU A 313 -23.85 14.55 7.53
N ALA A 314 -22.78 14.27 6.79
CA ALA A 314 -22.14 12.95 6.69
C ALA A 314 -20.65 13.02 7.14
N GLY A 315 -19.88 12.00 6.81
CA GLY A 315 -18.43 11.97 6.98
C GLY A 315 -17.91 12.17 8.40
N GLY A 316 -16.80 12.87 8.50
CA GLY A 316 -16.07 13.09 9.75
C GLY A 316 -16.86 13.91 10.79
N PHE A 317 -17.52 14.94 10.35
CA PHE A 317 -18.33 15.82 11.22
C PHE A 317 -19.58 15.13 11.76
N ARG A 318 -20.20 14.24 10.99
CA ARG A 318 -21.28 13.39 11.52
C ARG A 318 -20.80 12.50 12.66
N ARG A 319 -19.57 12.01 12.60
CA ARG A 319 -18.97 11.18 13.66
C ARG A 319 -18.48 11.99 14.87
N GLY A 320 -18.71 13.31 14.88
CA GLY A 320 -18.39 14.17 16.02
C GLY A 320 -17.03 14.89 15.94
N LYS A 321 -16.34 14.92 14.79
CA LYS A 321 -15.11 15.73 14.66
C LYS A 321 -15.44 17.20 14.94
N LEU A 322 -14.52 17.87 15.67
CA LEU A 322 -14.62 19.29 15.96
C LEU A 322 -14.02 20.15 14.85
N GLN A 323 -13.12 19.55 14.05
CA GLN A 323 -12.46 20.20 12.92
C GLN A 323 -12.10 19.18 11.84
N GLY A 324 -12.01 19.61 10.61
CA GLY A 324 -11.68 18.77 9.45
C GLY A 324 -11.35 19.62 8.23
N HIS A 325 -10.91 18.97 7.14
CA HIS A 325 -10.66 19.62 5.86
C HIS A 325 -11.86 19.53 4.92
N ASP A 326 -12.70 18.50 5.08
CA ASP A 326 -13.82 18.21 4.20
C ASP A 326 -15.14 18.22 4.97
N VAL A 327 -16.19 18.76 4.37
CA VAL A 327 -17.56 18.72 4.86
C VAL A 327 -18.41 17.93 3.88
N ASP A 328 -18.92 16.81 4.35
CA ASP A 328 -19.71 15.88 3.55
C ASP A 328 -21.20 16.09 3.81
N PHE A 329 -22.00 16.38 2.77
CA PHE A 329 -23.46 16.40 2.84
C PHE A 329 -24.05 15.35 1.93
N LEU A 330 -25.02 14.61 2.45
CA LEU A 330 -25.85 13.68 1.73
C LEU A 330 -27.20 14.35 1.44
N ILE A 331 -27.55 14.46 0.15
CA ILE A 331 -28.83 14.99 -0.30
C ILE A 331 -29.73 13.82 -0.71
N THR A 332 -30.91 13.73 -0.15
CA THR A 332 -31.89 12.67 -0.43
C THR A 332 -33.25 13.25 -0.73
N HIS A 333 -34.05 12.58 -1.57
CA HIS A 333 -35.45 12.91 -1.83
C HIS A 333 -36.32 11.65 -1.72
N PRO A 334 -37.52 11.70 -1.12
CA PRO A 334 -38.39 10.52 -0.95
C PRO A 334 -38.88 9.97 -2.29
N GLN A 335 -39.02 10.79 -3.31
CA GLN A 335 -39.44 10.36 -4.65
C GLN A 335 -38.21 10.03 -5.51
N GLU A 336 -38.14 8.80 -5.99
CA GLU A 336 -37.09 8.30 -6.87
C GLU A 336 -37.11 9.00 -8.23
N GLY A 337 -35.95 9.31 -8.79
CA GLY A 337 -35.77 9.87 -10.11
C GLY A 337 -35.71 11.41 -10.19
N LEU A 338 -36.06 12.11 -9.12
CA LEU A 338 -35.95 13.59 -9.07
C LEU A 338 -34.52 14.11 -8.89
N GLU A 339 -33.61 13.21 -8.64
CA GLU A 339 -32.18 13.52 -8.43
C GLU A 339 -31.42 13.82 -9.73
N ALA A 340 -31.99 13.51 -10.90
CA ALA A 340 -31.31 13.73 -12.18
C ALA A 340 -31.00 15.22 -12.38
N GLY A 341 -29.72 15.58 -12.52
CA GLY A 341 -29.27 16.96 -12.68
C GLY A 341 -29.33 17.82 -11.42
N LEU A 342 -29.70 17.26 -10.27
CA LEU A 342 -29.80 17.98 -9.00
C LEU A 342 -28.48 18.64 -8.59
N LEU A 343 -27.38 17.87 -8.56
CA LEU A 343 -26.11 18.35 -8.08
C LEU A 343 -25.56 19.54 -8.89
N PRO A 344 -25.51 19.52 -10.23
CA PRO A 344 -25.14 20.69 -11.02
C PRO A 344 -26.02 21.92 -10.76
N SER A 345 -27.33 21.72 -10.56
CA SER A 345 -28.27 22.79 -10.30
C SER A 345 -28.06 23.43 -8.92
N VAL A 346 -27.82 22.62 -7.89
CA VAL A 346 -27.48 23.10 -6.53
C VAL A 346 -26.15 23.85 -6.56
N ILE A 347 -25.12 23.32 -7.25
CA ILE A 347 -23.83 24.01 -7.40
C ILE A 347 -24.03 25.38 -8.07
N CYS A 348 -24.79 25.45 -9.16
CA CYS A 348 -25.06 26.69 -9.85
C CYS A 348 -25.82 27.68 -8.94
N CYS A 349 -26.74 27.19 -8.11
CA CYS A 349 -27.45 28.01 -7.11
C CYS A 349 -26.50 28.58 -6.06
N LEU A 350 -25.64 27.71 -5.49
CA LEU A 350 -24.62 28.10 -4.50
C LEU A 350 -23.63 29.11 -5.09
N GLU A 351 -23.18 28.94 -6.32
CA GLU A 351 -22.28 29.88 -7.01
C GLU A 351 -22.90 31.27 -7.18
N LYS A 352 -24.20 31.36 -7.46
CA LYS A 352 -24.91 32.63 -7.56
C LYS A 352 -25.03 33.30 -6.21
N GLN A 353 -25.34 32.54 -5.16
CA GLN A 353 -25.48 33.07 -3.78
C GLN A 353 -24.15 33.60 -3.24
N VAL A 354 -23.05 32.85 -3.48
CA VAL A 354 -21.68 33.21 -3.05
C VAL A 354 -21.20 34.52 -3.69
N ARG A 355 -21.63 34.83 -4.92
CA ARG A 355 -21.31 36.11 -5.56
C ARG A 355 -21.99 37.30 -4.91
N GLY A 356 -23.10 37.08 -4.17
CA GLY A 356 -23.90 38.12 -3.52
C GLY A 356 -23.63 38.36 -2.04
N PHE A 357 -22.90 37.53 -1.34
CA PHE A 357 -22.66 37.61 0.10
C PHE A 357 -21.20 37.80 0.46
N PRO A 358 -20.84 38.73 1.36
CA PRO A 358 -19.53 38.84 1.95
C PRO A 358 -19.39 37.82 3.10
N LEU A 359 -19.52 36.51 2.82
CA LEU A 359 -19.13 35.51 3.80
C LEU A 359 -17.60 35.43 3.81
N PRO A 360 -16.94 35.63 4.95
CA PRO A 360 -15.47 35.61 5.05
C PRO A 360 -14.86 34.29 4.61
N PHE A 361 -15.63 33.21 4.60
CA PHE A 361 -15.24 31.86 4.22
C PHE A 361 -15.26 31.59 2.72
N LEU A 362 -15.84 32.47 1.89
CA LEU A 362 -16.07 32.28 0.47
C LEU A 362 -15.25 33.25 -0.41
N ARG A 363 -14.36 34.04 0.19
CA ARG A 363 -13.44 34.89 -0.55
C ARG A 363 -12.20 34.18 -1.03
N SER A 364 -12.36 33.32 -2.04
CA SER A 364 -11.27 33.12 -2.99
C SER A 364 -11.18 34.35 -3.89
N ARG A 365 -10.03 34.99 -3.95
CA ARG A 365 -9.77 36.05 -4.94
C ARG A 365 -9.85 35.40 -6.32
N ARG A 366 -10.89 35.71 -7.08
CA ARG A 366 -11.10 35.21 -8.43
C ARG A 366 -10.44 36.12 -9.45
N ASP A 367 -9.76 35.45 -10.39
CA ASP A 367 -9.62 35.95 -11.75
C ASP A 367 -10.71 35.28 -12.62
N PRO A 368 -11.66 36.01 -13.20
CA PRO A 368 -12.81 35.47 -13.92
C PRO A 368 -12.50 34.85 -15.27
N SER A 369 -11.27 34.94 -15.76
CA SER A 369 -10.92 34.59 -17.15
C SER A 369 -10.51 33.12 -17.37
N ALA A 370 -10.50 32.27 -16.34
CA ALA A 370 -9.79 30.96 -16.43
C ALA A 370 -10.70 29.74 -16.59
N TRP A 371 -12.04 29.84 -16.75
CA TRP A 371 -12.87 28.62 -16.81
C TRP A 371 -13.99 28.66 -17.83
N SER A 372 -13.94 27.70 -18.79
CA SER A 372 -15.07 27.30 -19.64
C SER A 372 -15.44 25.87 -19.33
N PRO A 373 -16.70 25.53 -19.06
CA PRO A 373 -17.11 24.16 -18.76
C PRO A 373 -17.13 23.31 -20.04
N GLY A 374 -16.36 22.22 -20.04
CA GLY A 374 -16.47 21.14 -21.04
C GLY A 374 -17.52 20.11 -20.59
N PRO A 375 -18.12 19.35 -21.52
CA PRO A 375 -19.22 18.46 -21.21
C PRO A 375 -18.77 17.19 -20.48
N THR A 376 -19.55 16.80 -19.47
CA THR A 376 -19.61 15.49 -18.79
C THR A 376 -18.32 14.89 -18.25
N GLN A 377 -18.04 15.14 -16.95
CA GLN A 377 -17.35 14.18 -16.12
C GLN A 377 -17.90 14.17 -14.69
N GLN A 378 -18.14 12.97 -14.21
CA GLN A 378 -18.65 12.65 -12.89
C GLN A 378 -17.70 13.13 -11.79
N CYS A 379 -18.30 13.68 -10.70
CA CYS A 379 -17.68 13.95 -9.41
C CYS A 379 -16.33 14.68 -9.46
N ALA A 380 -16.33 15.90 -9.95
CA ALA A 380 -15.21 16.80 -9.74
C ALA A 380 -15.65 17.91 -8.79
N ALA A 381 -14.87 18.10 -7.71
CA ALA A 381 -15.00 19.31 -6.89
C ALA A 381 -14.87 20.52 -7.80
N THR A 382 -15.90 21.35 -7.86
CA THR A 382 -15.87 22.59 -8.65
C THR A 382 -15.12 23.67 -7.87
N PRO A 383 -14.25 24.47 -8.52
CA PRO A 383 -13.40 25.44 -7.82
C PRO A 383 -14.10 26.63 -7.21
N SER A 384 -15.42 26.67 -7.18
CA SER A 384 -16.24 27.79 -6.71
C SER A 384 -17.00 27.55 -5.41
N LEU A 385 -16.98 26.32 -4.89
CA LEU A 385 -17.55 26.01 -3.56
C LEU A 385 -16.49 26.14 -2.47
N PRO A 386 -16.89 26.32 -1.20
CA PRO A 386 -15.95 26.24 -0.08
C PRO A 386 -15.18 24.94 -0.22
N GLN A 387 -13.88 25.05 -0.20
CA GLN A 387 -13.00 23.90 -0.40
C GLN A 387 -13.25 22.94 0.73
N GLY A 388 -13.36 21.65 0.41
CA GLY A 388 -13.76 20.63 1.35
C GLY A 388 -15.26 20.34 1.42
N LEU A 389 -16.12 21.01 0.65
CA LEU A 389 -17.52 20.63 0.55
C LEU A 389 -17.69 19.46 -0.42
N VAL A 390 -18.16 18.32 0.09
CA VAL A 390 -18.46 17.13 -0.70
C VAL A 390 -19.96 16.88 -0.65
N LEU A 391 -20.62 16.94 -1.81
CA LEU A 391 -22.03 16.68 -1.96
C LEU A 391 -22.26 15.31 -2.56
N TYR A 392 -22.98 14.45 -1.85
CA TYR A 392 -23.43 13.15 -2.31
C TYR A 392 -24.92 13.18 -2.55
N HIS A 393 -25.35 12.49 -3.58
CA HIS A 393 -26.72 12.24 -3.86
C HIS A 393 -26.96 10.73 -3.86
N GLN A 394 -27.95 10.27 -3.12
CA GLN A 394 -28.26 8.86 -3.00
C GLN A 394 -29.67 8.56 -3.47
N HIS A 395 -29.74 7.57 -4.33
CA HIS A 395 -30.98 6.92 -4.72
C HIS A 395 -31.52 6.13 -3.52
N GLN A 396 -32.67 6.48 -2.99
CA GLN A 396 -33.40 5.60 -2.08
C GLN A 396 -34.04 4.49 -2.92
N ARG A 397 -33.32 3.39 -3.13
CA ARG A 397 -34.00 2.15 -3.53
C ARG A 397 -34.96 1.80 -2.40
N GLY A 398 -36.26 1.84 -2.69
CA GLY A 398 -37.28 1.35 -1.81
C GLY A 398 -36.87 -0.03 -1.29
N GLN A 399 -37.18 -0.34 -0.04
CA GLN A 399 -36.92 -1.62 0.64
C GLN A 399 -37.58 -2.76 -0.15
N GLN A 400 -36.97 -3.15 -1.24
CA GLN A 400 -37.14 -4.48 -1.81
C GLN A 400 -36.13 -5.34 -1.07
N GLY A 401 -36.64 -6.28 -0.29
CA GLY A 401 -35.85 -7.29 0.39
C GLY A 401 -34.84 -7.93 -0.58
N PRO A 402 -33.78 -8.56 -0.06
CA PRO A 402 -32.71 -9.09 -0.86
C PRO A 402 -33.31 -9.96 -1.96
N ARG A 403 -33.08 -9.58 -3.23
CA ARG A 403 -33.42 -10.43 -4.36
C ARG A 403 -32.71 -11.76 -4.16
N PRO A 404 -33.41 -12.91 -4.27
CA PRO A 404 -32.73 -14.18 -4.21
C PRO A 404 -31.64 -14.20 -5.28
N VAL A 405 -30.43 -14.52 -4.86
CA VAL A 405 -29.29 -14.72 -5.75
C VAL A 405 -29.70 -15.80 -6.76
N PRO A 406 -29.65 -15.55 -8.08
CA PRO A 406 -29.93 -16.58 -9.05
C PRO A 406 -28.96 -17.75 -8.82
N PRO A 407 -29.40 -19.01 -8.89
CA PRO A 407 -28.53 -20.15 -8.74
C PRO A 407 -27.40 -20.05 -9.77
N ALA A 408 -26.17 -20.32 -9.32
CA ALA A 408 -25.01 -20.35 -10.19
C ALA A 408 -25.28 -21.29 -11.38
N PRO A 409 -24.86 -20.93 -12.61
CA PRO A 409 -25.05 -21.81 -13.78
C PRO A 409 -24.39 -23.16 -13.50
N ALA A 410 -25.15 -24.24 -13.69
CA ALA A 410 -24.66 -25.60 -13.50
C ALA A 410 -23.38 -25.78 -14.32
N ARG A 411 -22.32 -26.27 -13.69
CA ARG A 411 -21.13 -26.69 -14.43
C ARG A 411 -21.52 -27.78 -15.42
N PRO A 412 -21.03 -27.73 -16.66
CA PRO A 412 -21.27 -28.82 -17.59
C PRO A 412 -20.70 -30.11 -17.00
N THR A 413 -21.56 -31.10 -16.83
CA THR A 413 -21.20 -32.44 -16.38
C THR A 413 -20.19 -33.03 -17.36
N GLY A 414 -19.00 -33.33 -16.86
CA GLY A 414 -17.95 -33.99 -17.62
C GLY A 414 -18.41 -35.33 -18.15
N ARG A 415 -17.87 -35.70 -19.31
CA ARG A 415 -18.05 -36.95 -20.02
C ARG A 415 -17.89 -38.17 -19.08
N PRO A 416 -18.63 -39.25 -19.24
CA PRO A 416 -18.48 -40.48 -18.48
C PRO A 416 -17.13 -41.12 -18.76
N HIS A 417 -16.41 -41.45 -17.70
CA HIS A 417 -15.22 -42.27 -17.78
C HIS A 417 -15.62 -43.74 -18.09
N PRO A 418 -14.83 -44.48 -18.87
CA PRO A 418 -15.06 -45.90 -19.08
C PRO A 418 -14.79 -46.67 -17.79
N PRO A 419 -15.47 -47.83 -17.56
CA PRO A 419 -15.33 -48.59 -16.32
C PRO A 419 -13.93 -49.22 -16.23
N GLY A 420 -13.27 -48.99 -15.09
CA GLY A 420 -12.05 -49.69 -14.73
C GLY A 420 -12.34 -51.10 -14.21
N PRO A 421 -11.35 -52.04 -14.28
CA PRO A 421 -11.56 -53.44 -13.95
C PRO A 421 -11.87 -53.68 -12.48
N GLU A 422 -12.84 -54.59 -12.26
CA GLU A 422 -13.24 -55.10 -10.95
C GLU A 422 -12.07 -55.73 -10.18
N ALA A 423 -11.82 -55.33 -8.93
CA ALA A 423 -10.99 -56.05 -7.98
C ALA A 423 -11.82 -57.05 -7.17
N PRO A 424 -11.30 -58.23 -6.84
CA PRO A 424 -12.09 -59.31 -6.24
C PRO A 424 -12.42 -59.04 -4.77
N ARG A 425 -13.68 -59.38 -4.39
CA ARG A 425 -14.17 -59.42 -3.03
C ARG A 425 -13.50 -60.57 -2.28
N HIS A 426 -12.80 -60.24 -1.20
CA HIS A 426 -12.56 -61.22 -0.14
C HIS A 426 -13.34 -60.77 1.10
N GLY A 427 -14.25 -61.65 1.49
CA GLY A 427 -15.05 -61.55 2.70
C GLY A 427 -14.34 -62.16 3.90
N CYS A 428 -15.02 -62.05 5.07
CA CYS A 428 -14.81 -62.68 6.38
C CYS A 428 -13.78 -61.99 7.28
N LEU A 429 -14.02 -61.63 8.44
CA LEU A 429 -14.94 -61.90 9.59
C LEU A 429 -14.96 -60.68 10.49
#